data_8fe36ed3116eb57eabb09e38a1c8ad08
#
_entry.id   8fe36ed3116eb57eabb09e38a1c8ad08
#
_cell.length_a   1.000
_cell.length_b   1.000
_cell.length_c   1.000
_cell.angle_alpha   90.00
_cell.angle_beta   90.00
_cell.angle_gamma   90.00
#
_symmetry.space_group_name_H-M   'P 1'
#
loop_
_entity.id
_entity.type
_entity.pdbx_description
1 polymer ?
#
loop_
_entity_poly.entity_id
_entity_poly.type
_entity_poly.pdbx_seq_one_letter_code
_entity_poly.pdbx_strand_id
1 'polypeptide(L)'
;MTAPPLASSSSALATRQGKLVLALLCAVGFLDFLDASIVNVALPSIARDLHFSVQNLQWVLSGYVVTYGGFLMLGGRFADLLGRRRTLVAGTVLFGLASLTGGLAPNAGTLVGARLVQGLGAALMSPAALSILTTTFSYGTDRVRALGAWGAMAGVSSAAGVFLGGVLAAGPGWRWVLFVNLPVIVVILAATFRLLEGDTTRTFR
;
A
#
# COMPACT_ATOMS: atom_id res chain seq x y z
N MET A 1 -25.64 40.38 -20.87
CA MET A 1 -24.96 39.07 -21.06
C MET A 1 -24.84 38.44 -19.68
N THR A 2 -25.77 37.56 -19.32
CA THR A 2 -25.74 36.80 -18.06
C THR A 2 -24.89 35.57 -18.31
N ALA A 3 -23.80 35.44 -17.57
CA ALA A 3 -22.97 34.21 -17.59
C ALA A 3 -23.83 32.99 -17.25
N PRO A 4 -23.67 31.86 -17.97
CA PRO A 4 -24.40 30.65 -17.63
C PRO A 4 -24.02 30.19 -16.22
N PRO A 5 -24.97 29.66 -15.43
CA PRO A 5 -24.68 29.14 -14.11
C PRO A 5 -23.65 28.02 -14.23
N LEU A 6 -22.55 28.13 -13.45
CA LEU A 6 -21.57 27.05 -13.33
C LEU A 6 -22.32 25.81 -12.85
N ALA A 7 -22.37 24.80 -13.71
CA ALA A 7 -22.94 23.50 -13.35
C ALA A 7 -22.26 23.04 -12.06
N SER A 8 -23.01 22.88 -10.99
CA SER A 8 -22.55 22.33 -9.72
C SER A 8 -22.12 20.90 -9.97
N SER A 9 -20.82 20.68 -10.17
CA SER A 9 -20.25 19.34 -10.21
C SER A 9 -20.59 18.70 -8.86
N SER A 10 -21.49 17.71 -8.88
CA SER A 10 -21.84 16.96 -7.67
C SER A 10 -20.56 16.41 -7.05
N SER A 11 -20.32 16.77 -5.78
CA SER A 11 -19.14 16.32 -5.04
C SER A 11 -19.04 14.80 -5.10
N ALA A 12 -17.92 14.28 -5.62
CA ALA A 12 -17.68 12.84 -5.69
C ALA A 12 -17.74 12.21 -4.28
N LEU A 13 -17.31 12.94 -3.25
CA LEU A 13 -17.41 12.52 -1.84
C LEU A 13 -18.84 12.54 -1.29
N ALA A 14 -19.81 13.18 -1.95
CA ALA A 14 -21.21 13.09 -1.56
C ALA A 14 -21.82 11.72 -1.90
N THR A 15 -21.25 11.00 -2.86
CA THR A 15 -21.75 9.69 -3.30
C THR A 15 -21.21 8.55 -2.42
N ARG A 16 -22.02 7.50 -2.24
CA ARG A 16 -21.58 6.28 -1.55
C ARG A 16 -20.37 5.65 -2.25
N GLN A 17 -20.39 5.62 -3.57
CA GLN A 17 -19.30 5.05 -4.38
C GLN A 17 -17.99 5.84 -4.18
N GLY A 18 -18.01 7.18 -4.21
CA GLY A 18 -16.81 7.98 -3.98
C GLY A 18 -16.21 7.76 -2.59
N LYS A 19 -17.05 7.63 -1.55
CA LYS A 19 -16.58 7.31 -0.19
C LYS A 19 -15.93 5.93 -0.12
N LEU A 20 -16.49 4.92 -0.80
CA LEU A 20 -15.93 3.57 -0.83
C LEU A 20 -14.61 3.52 -1.60
N VAL A 21 -14.50 4.25 -2.72
CA VAL A 21 -13.24 4.38 -3.46
C VAL A 21 -12.18 5.08 -2.60
N LEU A 22 -12.52 6.15 -1.89
CA LEU A 22 -11.59 6.80 -0.97
C LEU A 22 -11.13 5.85 0.13
N ALA A 23 -12.06 5.11 0.74
CA ALA A 23 -11.73 4.12 1.79
C ALA A 23 -10.80 3.02 1.27
N LEU A 24 -11.05 2.51 0.05
CA LEU A 24 -10.17 1.55 -0.61
C LEU A 24 -8.75 2.10 -0.79
N LEU A 25 -8.64 3.31 -1.32
CA LEU A 25 -7.33 3.93 -1.57
C LEU A 25 -6.60 4.22 -0.26
N CYS A 26 -7.30 4.74 0.75
CA CYS A 26 -6.76 4.90 2.10
C CYS A 26 -6.31 3.56 2.71
N ALA A 27 -7.01 2.45 2.45
CA ALA A 27 -6.59 1.14 2.91
C ALA A 27 -5.27 0.68 2.26
N VAL A 28 -5.03 1.04 1.00
CA VAL A 28 -3.73 0.79 0.33
C VAL A 28 -2.61 1.58 1.02
N GLY A 29 -2.81 2.88 1.26
CA GLY A 29 -1.83 3.70 1.99
C GLY A 29 -1.64 3.22 3.43
N PHE A 30 -2.73 2.81 4.10
CA PHE A 30 -2.67 2.24 5.44
C PHE A 30 -1.80 0.98 5.46
N LEU A 31 -1.98 0.05 4.53
CA LEU A 31 -1.21 -1.19 4.43
C LEU A 31 0.29 -0.92 4.26
N ASP A 32 0.65 0.02 3.37
CA ASP A 32 2.03 0.38 3.07
C ASP A 32 2.77 0.93 4.31
N PHE A 33 2.18 1.92 4.98
CA PHE A 33 2.75 2.50 6.20
C PHE A 33 2.69 1.57 7.41
N LEU A 34 1.64 0.75 7.51
CA LEU A 34 1.51 -0.25 8.57
C LEU A 34 2.66 -1.25 8.50
N ASP A 35 2.92 -1.80 7.31
CA ASP A 35 3.97 -2.81 7.12
C ASP A 35 5.36 -2.29 7.51
N ALA A 36 5.69 -1.06 7.13
CA ALA A 36 6.96 -0.45 7.52
C ALA A 36 7.09 -0.28 9.05
N SER A 37 5.99 0.12 9.71
CA SER A 37 5.98 0.35 11.16
C SER A 37 5.97 -0.96 11.97
N ILE A 38 5.14 -1.93 11.57
CA ILE A 38 4.94 -3.18 12.32
C ILE A 38 6.19 -4.06 12.32
N VAL A 39 6.92 -4.13 11.20
CA VAL A 39 8.16 -4.89 11.07
C VAL A 39 9.27 -4.28 11.92
N ASN A 40 9.32 -2.95 12.03
CA ASN A 40 10.32 -2.27 12.87
C ASN A 40 10.23 -2.72 14.35
N VAL A 41 9.01 -2.84 14.87
CA VAL A 41 8.78 -3.31 16.25
C VAL A 41 9.17 -4.79 16.42
N ALA A 42 9.03 -5.60 15.38
CA ALA A 42 9.33 -7.03 15.42
C ALA A 42 10.83 -7.36 15.27
N LEU A 43 11.69 -6.39 14.87
CA LEU A 43 13.12 -6.63 14.61
C LEU A 43 13.86 -7.39 15.71
N PRO A 44 13.70 -7.08 17.03
CA PRO A 44 14.41 -7.82 18.07
C PRO A 44 14.02 -9.31 18.13
N SER A 45 12.76 -9.63 17.84
CA SER A 45 12.26 -11.00 17.80
C SER A 45 12.75 -11.74 16.55
N ILE A 46 12.75 -11.06 15.40
CA ILE A 46 13.31 -11.56 14.14
C ILE A 46 14.80 -11.87 14.29
N ALA A 47 15.55 -10.95 14.90
CA ALA A 47 16.99 -11.11 15.11
C ALA A 47 17.34 -12.37 15.91
N ARG A 48 16.57 -12.64 16.98
CA ARG A 48 16.77 -13.81 17.85
C ARG A 48 16.41 -15.11 17.15
N ASP A 49 15.26 -15.14 16.46
CA ASP A 49 14.72 -16.37 15.85
C ASP A 49 15.52 -16.81 14.62
N LEU A 50 15.91 -15.88 13.77
CA LEU A 50 16.65 -16.15 12.52
C LEU A 50 18.17 -15.94 12.65
N HIS A 51 18.69 -15.71 13.86
CA HIS A 51 20.11 -15.57 14.17
C HIS A 51 20.80 -14.50 13.27
N PHE A 52 20.14 -13.35 13.08
CA PHE A 52 20.71 -12.26 12.29
C PHE A 52 21.96 -11.66 12.96
N SER A 53 22.97 -11.37 12.14
CA SER A 53 24.00 -10.43 12.56
C SER A 53 23.44 -9.00 12.61
N VAL A 54 24.02 -8.14 13.43
CA VAL A 54 23.58 -6.73 13.55
C VAL A 54 23.60 -6.01 12.20
N GLN A 55 24.64 -6.29 11.39
CA GLN A 55 24.78 -5.69 10.07
C GLN A 55 23.71 -6.15 9.07
N ASN A 56 23.30 -7.42 9.15
CA ASN A 56 22.33 -7.97 8.20
C ASN A 56 20.89 -7.65 8.60
N LEU A 57 20.61 -7.46 9.89
CA LEU A 57 19.27 -7.16 10.40
C LEU A 57 18.70 -5.88 9.78
N GLN A 58 19.54 -4.86 9.56
CA GLN A 58 19.11 -3.61 8.93
C GLN A 58 18.52 -3.81 7.53
N TRP A 59 18.93 -4.87 6.80
CA TRP A 59 18.40 -5.17 5.47
C TRP A 59 16.92 -5.57 5.46
N VAL A 60 16.38 -5.99 6.60
CA VAL A 60 14.93 -6.27 6.74
C VAL A 60 14.11 -5.00 6.51
N LEU A 61 14.60 -3.83 6.96
CA LEU A 61 13.96 -2.55 6.73
C LEU A 61 14.48 -1.87 5.46
N SER A 62 15.82 -1.72 5.36
CA SER A 62 16.42 -0.95 4.26
C SER A 62 16.22 -1.65 2.91
N GLY A 63 16.15 -2.98 2.85
CA GLY A 63 15.83 -3.71 1.62
C GLY A 63 14.47 -3.31 1.05
N TYR A 64 13.46 -3.22 1.90
CA TYR A 64 12.15 -2.70 1.51
C TYR A 64 12.22 -1.25 1.01
N VAL A 65 12.84 -0.36 1.79
CA VAL A 65 12.91 1.08 1.46
C VAL A 65 13.69 1.33 0.16
N VAL A 66 14.80 0.61 -0.06
CA VAL A 66 15.63 0.75 -1.26
C VAL A 66 14.86 0.32 -2.52
N THR A 67 14.18 -0.81 -2.48
CA THR A 67 13.38 -1.26 -3.63
C THR A 67 12.14 -0.41 -3.82
N TYR A 68 11.45 -0.03 -2.75
CA TYR A 68 10.31 0.88 -2.81
C TYR A 68 10.70 2.22 -3.42
N GLY A 69 11.71 2.91 -2.87
CA GLY A 69 12.16 4.21 -3.37
C GLY A 69 12.75 4.14 -4.78
N GLY A 70 13.58 3.12 -5.04
CA GLY A 70 14.25 2.95 -6.34
C GLY A 70 13.28 2.69 -7.49
N PHE A 71 12.17 1.99 -7.23
CA PHE A 71 11.19 1.64 -8.27
C PHE A 71 9.92 2.49 -8.24
N LEU A 72 9.79 3.46 -7.33
CA LEU A 72 8.60 4.30 -7.19
C LEU A 72 8.23 5.04 -8.48
N MET A 73 9.22 5.63 -9.16
CA MET A 73 9.02 6.32 -10.44
C MET A 73 8.57 5.36 -11.55
N LEU A 74 9.15 4.17 -11.59
CA LEU A 74 8.75 3.13 -12.55
C LEU A 74 7.32 2.66 -12.29
N GLY A 75 6.93 2.50 -11.02
CA GLY A 75 5.56 2.15 -10.65
C GLY A 75 4.54 3.18 -11.14
N GLY A 76 4.84 4.48 -10.99
CA GLY A 76 4.03 5.55 -11.57
C GLY A 76 3.94 5.43 -13.09
N ARG A 77 5.06 5.18 -13.78
CA ARG A 77 5.10 5.00 -15.22
C ARG A 77 4.30 3.77 -15.68
N PHE A 78 4.39 2.66 -14.97
CA PHE A 78 3.56 1.47 -15.24
C PHE A 78 2.07 1.75 -15.05
N ALA A 79 1.68 2.52 -14.05
CA ALA A 79 0.28 2.92 -13.87
C ALA A 79 -0.25 3.73 -15.06
N ASP A 80 0.59 4.59 -15.66
CA ASP A 80 0.21 5.38 -16.84
C ASP A 80 0.16 4.54 -18.11
N LEU A 81 1.07 3.58 -18.30
CA LEU A 81 1.21 2.78 -19.52
C LEU A 81 0.29 1.56 -19.55
N LEU A 82 0.25 0.80 -18.45
CA LEU A 82 -0.47 -0.49 -18.38
C LEU A 82 -1.88 -0.34 -17.81
N GLY A 83 -2.17 0.83 -17.23
CA GLY A 83 -3.42 1.10 -16.54
C GLY A 83 -3.26 1.07 -15.02
N ARG A 84 -3.97 1.99 -14.36
CA ARG A 84 -3.83 2.23 -12.92
C ARG A 84 -4.37 1.08 -12.10
N ARG A 85 -5.55 0.54 -12.47
CA ARG A 85 -6.15 -0.59 -11.78
C ARG A 85 -5.30 -1.84 -11.90
N ARG A 86 -4.78 -2.15 -13.10
CA ARG A 86 -3.91 -3.31 -13.34
C ARG A 86 -2.63 -3.22 -12.53
N THR A 87 -2.00 -2.06 -12.50
CA THR A 87 -0.77 -1.81 -11.73
C THR A 87 -1.03 -1.90 -10.23
N LEU A 88 -2.16 -1.36 -9.73
CA LEU A 88 -2.58 -1.50 -8.34
C LEU A 88 -2.75 -2.97 -7.96
N VAL A 89 -3.48 -3.75 -8.77
CA VAL A 89 -3.70 -5.19 -8.52
C VAL A 89 -2.39 -5.95 -8.54
N ALA A 90 -1.54 -5.75 -9.56
CA ALA A 90 -0.25 -6.42 -9.67
C ALA A 90 0.66 -6.12 -8.47
N GLY A 91 0.76 -4.85 -8.07
CA GLY A 91 1.53 -4.43 -6.90
C GLY A 91 1.01 -5.04 -5.61
N THR A 92 -0.32 -5.02 -5.40
CA THR A 92 -0.95 -5.59 -4.21
C THR A 92 -0.77 -7.11 -4.12
N VAL A 93 -0.89 -7.83 -5.25
CA VAL A 93 -0.63 -9.28 -5.30
C VAL A 93 0.83 -9.59 -5.01
N LEU A 94 1.76 -8.85 -5.63
CA LEU A 94 3.19 -9.03 -5.41
C LEU A 94 3.56 -8.77 -3.94
N PHE A 95 3.02 -7.71 -3.35
CA PHE A 95 3.18 -7.38 -1.94
C PHE A 95 2.66 -8.50 -1.04
N GLY A 96 1.49 -9.06 -1.36
CA GLY A 96 0.88 -10.16 -0.61
C GLY A 96 1.69 -11.45 -0.66
N LEU A 97 2.13 -11.84 -1.86
CA LEU A 97 2.97 -13.04 -2.03
C LEU A 97 4.31 -12.89 -1.30
N ALA A 98 4.91 -11.71 -1.36
CA ALA A 98 6.13 -11.41 -0.63
C ALA A 98 5.91 -11.43 0.90
N SER A 99 4.77 -10.89 1.38
CA SER A 99 4.39 -10.93 2.79
C SER A 99 4.20 -12.36 3.29
N LEU A 100 3.55 -13.20 2.49
CA LEU A 100 3.38 -14.62 2.79
C LEU A 100 4.76 -15.33 2.84
N THR A 101 5.60 -15.12 1.83
CA THR A 101 6.95 -15.71 1.78
C THR A 101 7.81 -15.26 2.97
N GLY A 102 7.73 -13.98 3.33
CA GLY A 102 8.45 -13.42 4.48
C GLY A 102 7.97 -14.01 5.81
N GLY A 103 6.65 -14.19 5.98
CA GLY A 103 6.08 -14.83 7.18
C GLY A 103 6.45 -16.31 7.31
N LEU A 104 6.68 -16.99 6.19
CA LEU A 104 7.14 -18.39 6.13
C LEU A 104 8.67 -18.53 6.08
N ALA A 105 9.43 -17.44 6.16
CA ALA A 105 10.88 -17.46 5.97
C ALA A 105 11.59 -18.41 6.96
N PRO A 106 12.35 -19.39 6.46
CA PRO A 106 13.12 -20.32 7.28
C PRO A 106 14.48 -19.75 7.73
N ASN A 107 14.95 -18.68 7.09
CA ASN A 107 16.25 -18.05 7.34
C ASN A 107 16.26 -16.57 7.00
N ALA A 108 17.32 -15.90 7.41
CA ALA A 108 17.55 -14.46 7.20
C ALA A 108 17.51 -14.04 5.73
N GLY A 109 18.14 -14.81 4.84
CA GLY A 109 18.21 -14.50 3.39
C GLY A 109 16.83 -14.51 2.72
N THR A 110 15.99 -15.50 3.07
CA THR A 110 14.62 -15.56 2.55
C THR A 110 13.78 -14.37 3.02
N LEU A 111 13.92 -13.96 4.29
CA LEU A 111 13.20 -12.81 4.80
C LEU A 111 13.64 -11.51 4.10
N VAL A 112 14.94 -11.28 3.96
CA VAL A 112 15.46 -10.10 3.26
C VAL A 112 15.01 -10.10 1.78
N GLY A 113 15.09 -11.25 1.11
CA GLY A 113 14.60 -11.40 -0.27
C GLY A 113 13.11 -11.06 -0.39
N ALA A 114 12.29 -11.56 0.55
CA ALA A 114 10.87 -11.24 0.61
C ALA A 114 10.63 -9.73 0.82
N ARG A 115 11.42 -9.07 1.67
CA ARG A 115 11.32 -7.61 1.90
C ARG A 115 11.68 -6.80 0.64
N LEU A 116 12.69 -7.22 -0.12
CA LEU A 116 13.03 -6.60 -1.41
C LEU A 116 11.84 -6.69 -2.39
N VAL A 117 11.24 -7.87 -2.53
CA VAL A 117 10.09 -8.09 -3.42
C VAL A 117 8.85 -7.34 -2.92
N GLN A 118 8.65 -7.27 -1.61
CA GLN A 118 7.55 -6.54 -0.99
C GLN A 118 7.66 -5.03 -1.27
N GLY A 119 8.89 -4.47 -1.21
CA GLY A 119 9.15 -3.08 -1.60
C GLY A 119 8.85 -2.80 -3.09
N LEU A 120 9.11 -3.75 -3.98
CA LEU A 120 8.69 -3.65 -5.40
C LEU A 120 7.16 -3.63 -5.53
N GLY A 121 6.45 -4.48 -4.78
CA GLY A 121 4.99 -4.49 -4.74
C GLY A 121 4.44 -3.14 -4.28
N ALA A 122 5.00 -2.57 -3.20
CA ALA A 122 4.66 -1.25 -2.69
C ALA A 122 4.91 -0.14 -3.73
N ALA A 123 6.06 -0.18 -4.41
CA ALA A 123 6.43 0.76 -5.47
C ALA A 123 5.46 0.78 -6.65
N LEU A 124 4.77 -0.31 -6.91
CA LEU A 124 3.71 -0.39 -7.92
C LEU A 124 2.36 0.09 -7.38
N MET A 125 1.95 -0.39 -6.19
CA MET A 125 0.60 -0.14 -5.69
C MET A 125 0.39 1.29 -5.20
N SER A 126 1.36 1.91 -4.50
CA SER A 126 1.20 3.23 -3.89
C SER A 126 1.02 4.35 -4.92
N PRO A 127 1.87 4.50 -5.97
CA PRO A 127 1.65 5.54 -6.98
C PRO A 127 0.41 5.27 -7.83
N ALA A 128 0.06 4.01 -8.10
CA ALA A 128 -1.17 3.66 -8.81
C ALA A 128 -2.41 4.09 -8.00
N ALA A 129 -2.43 3.83 -6.69
CA ALA A 129 -3.51 4.25 -5.80
C ALA A 129 -3.61 5.78 -5.72
N LEU A 130 -2.48 6.49 -5.57
CA LEU A 130 -2.46 7.96 -5.54
C LEU A 130 -2.92 8.55 -6.89
N SER A 131 -2.55 7.93 -8.00
CA SER A 131 -3.01 8.33 -9.33
C SER A 131 -4.53 8.15 -9.50
N ILE A 132 -5.10 7.04 -9.01
CA ILE A 132 -6.56 6.83 -8.99
C ILE A 132 -7.23 7.88 -8.10
N LEU A 133 -6.68 8.16 -6.92
CA LEU A 133 -7.21 9.15 -5.99
C LEU A 133 -7.28 10.54 -6.64
N THR A 134 -6.18 11.00 -7.23
CA THR A 134 -6.10 12.34 -7.82
C THR A 134 -6.96 12.51 -9.07
N THR A 135 -7.29 11.43 -9.78
CA THR A 135 -8.19 11.47 -10.93
C THR A 135 -9.65 11.32 -10.56
N THR A 136 -9.96 10.52 -9.56
CA THR A 136 -11.33 10.39 -9.03
C THR A 136 -11.79 11.66 -8.34
N PHE A 137 -10.90 12.28 -7.54
CA PHE A 137 -11.14 13.53 -6.83
C PHE A 137 -10.32 14.66 -7.47
N SER A 138 -10.70 15.05 -8.70
CA SER A 138 -9.85 15.87 -9.56
C SER A 138 -9.82 17.35 -9.19
N TYR A 139 -10.88 17.91 -8.55
CA TYR A 139 -11.01 19.36 -8.32
C TYR A 139 -11.58 19.70 -6.93
N GLY A 140 -11.28 20.95 -6.50
CA GLY A 140 -11.92 21.60 -5.36
C GLY A 140 -11.66 20.96 -4.00
N THR A 141 -12.63 21.10 -3.12
CA THR A 141 -12.58 20.67 -1.72
C THR A 141 -12.47 19.14 -1.58
N ASP A 142 -13.05 18.38 -2.51
CA ASP A 142 -12.99 16.92 -2.49
C ASP A 142 -11.56 16.40 -2.67
N ARG A 143 -10.77 17.02 -3.55
CA ARG A 143 -9.35 16.68 -3.73
C ARG A 143 -8.54 16.93 -2.46
N VAL A 144 -8.75 18.10 -1.83
CA VAL A 144 -8.05 18.45 -0.59
C VAL A 144 -8.40 17.48 0.53
N ARG A 145 -9.70 17.14 0.68
CA ARG A 145 -10.15 16.16 1.68
C ARG A 145 -9.60 14.76 1.41
N ALA A 146 -9.61 14.32 0.16
CA ALA A 146 -9.12 13.00 -0.22
C ALA A 146 -7.60 12.87 0.01
N LEU A 147 -6.81 13.88 -0.38
CA LEU A 147 -5.36 13.92 -0.12
C LEU A 147 -5.06 14.04 1.39
N GLY A 148 -5.85 14.83 2.12
CA GLY A 148 -5.75 14.93 3.58
C GLY A 148 -6.03 13.59 4.27
N ALA A 149 -7.07 12.87 3.85
CA ALA A 149 -7.37 11.52 4.35
C ALA A 149 -6.23 10.54 4.04
N TRP A 150 -5.70 10.55 2.80
CA TRP A 150 -4.54 9.75 2.43
C TRP A 150 -3.32 10.05 3.30
N GLY A 151 -2.96 11.35 3.47
CA GLY A 151 -1.84 11.77 4.31
C GLY A 151 -1.99 11.38 5.78
N ALA A 152 -3.23 11.42 6.32
CA ALA A 152 -3.52 11.00 7.69
C ALA A 152 -3.25 9.51 7.92
N MET A 153 -3.29 8.67 6.86
CA MET A 153 -3.00 7.24 6.98
C MET A 153 -1.58 6.97 7.47
N ALA A 154 -0.62 7.81 7.14
CA ALA A 154 0.75 7.67 7.63
C ALA A 154 0.81 7.66 9.17
N GLY A 155 0.14 8.61 9.82
CA GLY A 155 0.10 8.69 11.29
C GLY A 155 -0.71 7.56 11.93
N VAL A 156 -1.90 7.29 11.39
CA VAL A 156 -2.80 6.24 11.90
C VAL A 156 -2.15 4.87 11.76
N SER A 157 -1.55 4.58 10.60
CA SER A 157 -0.88 3.31 10.32
C SER A 157 0.35 3.11 11.19
N SER A 158 1.14 4.18 11.41
CA SER A 158 2.33 4.10 12.26
C SER A 158 1.94 3.77 13.70
N ALA A 159 0.92 4.41 14.24
CA ALA A 159 0.42 4.10 15.60
C ALA A 159 -0.14 2.66 15.67
N ALA A 160 -0.95 2.27 14.69
CA ALA A 160 -1.50 0.91 14.60
C ALA A 160 -0.37 -0.13 14.47
N GLY A 161 0.67 0.16 13.67
CA GLY A 161 1.81 -0.72 13.45
C GLY A 161 2.63 -0.95 14.72
N VAL A 162 2.87 0.11 15.50
CA VAL A 162 3.55 -0.02 16.79
C VAL A 162 2.73 -0.89 17.76
N PHE A 163 1.42 -0.62 17.87
CA PHE A 163 0.55 -1.38 18.76
C PHE A 163 0.43 -2.87 18.34
N LEU A 164 0.04 -3.11 17.08
CA LEU A 164 -0.11 -4.47 16.55
C LEU A 164 1.22 -5.22 16.53
N GLY A 165 2.32 -4.53 16.17
CA GLY A 165 3.66 -5.11 16.15
C GLY A 165 4.09 -5.59 17.54
N GLY A 166 3.82 -4.80 18.59
CA GLY A 166 4.07 -5.20 19.98
C GLY A 166 3.24 -6.42 20.38
N VAL A 167 1.93 -6.39 20.15
CA VAL A 167 1.01 -7.49 20.50
C VAL A 167 1.34 -8.77 19.73
N LEU A 168 1.56 -8.67 18.41
CA LEU A 168 1.82 -9.86 17.58
C LEU A 168 3.22 -10.44 17.84
N ALA A 169 4.23 -9.61 17.99
CA ALA A 169 5.59 -10.10 18.24
C ALA A 169 5.74 -10.72 19.63
N ALA A 170 5.02 -10.22 20.65
CA ALA A 170 5.03 -10.77 22.02
C ALA A 170 4.11 -11.99 22.18
N GLY A 171 3.04 -12.08 21.38
CA GLY A 171 2.05 -13.17 21.46
C GLY A 171 2.37 -14.33 20.50
N PRO A 172 1.72 -14.41 19.33
CA PRO A 172 1.87 -15.54 18.40
C PRO A 172 3.23 -15.59 17.68
N GLY A 173 4.01 -14.53 17.78
CA GLY A 173 5.35 -14.41 17.20
C GLY A 173 5.46 -13.46 16.02
N TRP A 174 6.71 -13.08 15.70
CA TRP A 174 7.01 -12.07 14.67
C TRP A 174 6.47 -12.40 13.27
N ARG A 175 6.30 -13.66 12.94
CA ARG A 175 5.77 -14.08 11.62
C ARG A 175 4.39 -13.50 11.35
N TRP A 176 3.58 -13.31 12.38
CA TRP A 176 2.25 -12.76 12.29
C TRP A 176 2.23 -11.27 11.91
N VAL A 177 3.33 -10.55 12.12
CA VAL A 177 3.40 -9.15 11.64
C VAL A 177 3.40 -9.06 10.11
N LEU A 178 3.81 -10.13 9.42
CA LEU A 178 3.70 -10.23 7.96
C LEU A 178 2.37 -10.85 7.55
N PHE A 179 1.88 -11.87 8.24
CA PHE A 179 0.61 -12.51 7.93
C PHE A 179 -0.60 -11.57 8.11
N VAL A 180 -0.53 -10.58 8.99
CA VAL A 180 -1.62 -9.61 9.19
C VAL A 180 -1.91 -8.77 7.94
N ASN A 181 -0.95 -8.65 7.03
CA ASN A 181 -1.15 -7.97 5.75
C ASN A 181 -2.11 -8.75 4.82
N LEU A 182 -2.15 -10.09 4.89
CA LEU A 182 -2.88 -10.93 3.95
C LEU A 182 -4.39 -10.68 3.95
N PRO A 183 -5.10 -10.66 5.11
CA PRO A 183 -6.53 -10.35 5.11
C PRO A 183 -6.81 -8.93 4.58
N VAL A 184 -5.96 -7.96 4.86
CA VAL A 184 -6.11 -6.59 4.34
C VAL A 184 -5.97 -6.58 2.82
N ILE A 185 -4.99 -7.31 2.29
CA ILE A 185 -4.76 -7.47 0.84
C ILE A 185 -5.97 -8.11 0.16
N VAL A 186 -6.54 -9.16 0.74
CA VAL A 186 -7.75 -9.81 0.18
C VAL A 186 -8.91 -8.81 0.10
N VAL A 187 -9.11 -8.00 1.14
CA VAL A 187 -10.14 -6.95 1.16
C VAL A 187 -9.86 -5.89 0.10
N ILE A 188 -8.60 -5.42 -0.02
CA ILE A 188 -8.20 -4.44 -1.03
C ILE A 188 -8.45 -4.97 -2.44
N LEU A 189 -8.04 -6.21 -2.74
CA LEU A 189 -8.25 -6.82 -4.05
C LEU A 189 -9.74 -6.98 -4.36
N ALA A 190 -10.53 -7.52 -3.43
CA ALA A 190 -11.97 -7.68 -3.61
C ALA A 190 -12.67 -6.33 -3.84
N ALA A 191 -12.31 -5.30 -3.08
CA ALA A 191 -12.84 -3.95 -3.25
C ALA A 191 -12.38 -3.31 -4.57
N THR A 192 -11.13 -3.53 -4.99
CA THR A 192 -10.60 -3.04 -6.28
C THR A 192 -11.41 -3.61 -7.45
N PHE A 193 -11.70 -4.91 -7.43
CA PHE A 193 -12.49 -5.54 -8.50
C PHE A 193 -13.96 -5.12 -8.52
N ARG A 194 -14.53 -4.71 -7.38
CA ARG A 194 -15.93 -4.28 -7.27
C ARG A 194 -16.15 -2.79 -7.51
N LEU A 195 -15.17 -1.95 -7.15
CA LEU A 195 -15.35 -0.49 -7.11
C LEU A 195 -14.66 0.24 -8.25
N LEU A 196 -13.57 -0.32 -8.79
CA LEU A 196 -12.82 0.31 -9.86
C LEU A 196 -13.19 -0.34 -11.20
N GLU A 197 -13.59 0.50 -12.15
CA GLU A 197 -13.81 0.07 -13.54
C GLU A 197 -12.52 -0.43 -14.17
N GLY A 198 -12.64 -1.35 -15.15
CA GLY A 198 -11.49 -1.85 -15.89
C GLY A 198 -10.78 -0.72 -16.65
N ASP A 199 -9.45 -0.79 -16.71
CA ASP A 199 -8.68 0.15 -17.52
C ASP A 199 -9.12 0.02 -18.99
N THR A 200 -9.68 1.09 -19.55
CA THR A 200 -9.89 1.18 -21.00
C THR A 200 -8.51 1.26 -21.66
N THR A 201 -8.18 0.26 -22.47
CA THR A 201 -6.94 0.26 -23.28
C THR A 201 -6.92 1.52 -24.14
N ARG A 202 -6.13 2.52 -23.77
CA ARG A 202 -5.76 3.58 -24.70
C ARG A 202 -4.91 2.93 -25.78
N THR A 203 -5.53 2.69 -26.94
CA THR A 203 -4.79 2.33 -28.15
C THR A 203 -3.86 3.50 -28.46
N PHE A 204 -2.57 3.28 -28.32
CA PHE A 204 -1.58 4.25 -28.77
C PHE A 204 -1.75 4.42 -30.29
N ARG A 205 -2.16 5.61 -30.73
CA ARG A 205 -1.99 6.11 -32.09
C ARG A 205 -0.82 7.08 -32.10
#